data_980034ace6b83056cb49d0501cf9aa6b
#
_entry.id   980034ace6b83056cb49d0501cf9aa6b
#
_cell.length_a   1.000
_cell.length_b   1.000
_cell.length_c   1.000
_cell.angle_alpha   90.00
_cell.angle_beta   90.00
_cell.angle_gamma   90.00
#
_symmetry.space_group_name_H-M   'P 1'
#
loop_
_entity.id
_entity.type
_entity.pdbx_description
1 polymer ?
#
loop_
_entity_poly.entity_id
_entity_poly.type
_entity_poly.pdbx_seq_one_letter_code
_entity_poly.pdbx_strand_id
1 'polypeptide(L)'
;MGKFADFLADDKLKRINVVLAVVAGVAVIATAVTAVAAFASRDSEIYTSDSASVPASLMETEAVTEPVQASVAVTAAVETEATSEETTTTETTTEETTTQGKLTSLDGYAPGDVISSSLIDDTNLWQYFTSSEITEGGSVYNRIYGQSYVENDYISLSDLRYLKMLHVNFDGEYQVGEMIVNKAIASDVMEIFETLCSEGYQIEKMYLIDNYWTGDGESSDWNSIDHNNTSCFCYRPATGSSKLSKHSYGLAIDINPQYNPYVTIKDDGTYKFSHDNAADYVYNRSSDMPHVITTADLAYELFTSYGWTWGGSWSNPKDYQHFQISL
;
A
#
# COMPACT_ATOMS: atom_id res chain seq x y z
N MET A 1 -10.03 14.28 -37.51
CA MET A 1 -10.34 13.37 -36.37
C MET A 1 -9.59 12.04 -36.47
N GLY A 2 -9.37 11.40 -37.63
CA GLY A 2 -8.70 10.11 -37.74
C GLY A 2 -7.24 10.09 -37.24
N LYS A 3 -6.41 11.05 -37.62
CA LYS A 3 -4.95 11.07 -37.28
C LYS A 3 -4.64 11.23 -35.79
N PHE A 4 -5.52 11.85 -35.01
CA PHE A 4 -5.34 12.02 -33.55
C PHE A 4 -5.72 10.74 -32.80
N ALA A 5 -6.76 10.05 -33.26
CA ALA A 5 -7.14 8.74 -32.71
C ALA A 5 -6.09 7.67 -33.02
N ASP A 6 -5.47 7.70 -34.22
CA ASP A 6 -4.39 6.78 -34.59
C ASP A 6 -3.11 7.03 -33.78
N PHE A 7 -2.82 8.31 -33.45
CA PHE A 7 -1.68 8.68 -32.59
C PHE A 7 -1.86 8.18 -31.14
N LEU A 8 -3.05 8.36 -30.55
CA LEU A 8 -3.36 7.89 -29.20
C LEU A 8 -3.35 6.36 -29.10
N ALA A 9 -3.82 5.67 -30.16
CA ALA A 9 -3.78 4.20 -30.20
C ALA A 9 -2.34 3.67 -30.31
N ASP A 10 -1.46 4.35 -31.07
CA ASP A 10 -0.04 3.96 -31.19
C ASP A 10 0.73 4.19 -29.87
N ASP A 11 0.43 5.27 -29.16
CA ASP A 11 1.04 5.57 -27.85
C ASP A 11 0.58 4.56 -26.79
N LYS A 12 -0.71 4.23 -26.76
CA LYS A 12 -1.24 3.20 -25.85
C LYS A 12 -0.64 1.82 -26.15
N LEU A 13 -0.48 1.45 -27.42
CA LEU A 13 0.14 0.19 -27.81
C LEU A 13 1.62 0.11 -27.40
N LYS A 14 2.36 1.24 -27.46
CA LYS A 14 3.74 1.33 -26.99
C LYS A 14 3.83 1.15 -25.47
N ARG A 15 2.92 1.78 -24.69
CA ARG A 15 2.86 1.63 -23.24
C ARG A 15 2.53 0.21 -22.81
N ILE A 16 1.55 -0.44 -23.45
CA ILE A 16 1.20 -1.85 -23.22
C ILE A 16 2.41 -2.75 -23.49
N ASN A 17 3.16 -2.52 -24.55
CA ASN A 17 4.36 -3.31 -24.85
C ASN A 17 5.48 -3.10 -23.82
N VAL A 18 5.60 -1.90 -23.23
CA VAL A 18 6.55 -1.62 -22.14
C VAL A 18 6.13 -2.37 -20.89
N VAL A 19 4.86 -2.30 -20.49
CA VAL A 19 4.33 -3.04 -19.34
C VAL A 19 4.53 -4.54 -19.50
N LEU A 20 4.20 -5.11 -20.65
CA LEU A 20 4.44 -6.53 -20.94
C LEU A 20 5.93 -6.91 -20.91
N ALA A 21 6.82 -6.00 -21.32
CA ALA A 21 8.27 -6.22 -21.25
C ALA A 21 8.78 -6.17 -19.80
N VAL A 22 8.23 -5.27 -18.97
CA VAL A 22 8.53 -5.18 -17.53
C VAL A 22 8.09 -6.44 -16.81
N VAL A 23 6.84 -6.86 -16.98
CA VAL A 23 6.31 -8.09 -16.37
C VAL A 23 7.09 -9.33 -16.81
N ALA A 24 7.43 -9.45 -18.10
CA ALA A 24 8.26 -10.55 -18.60
C ALA A 24 9.69 -10.50 -18.04
N GLY A 25 10.24 -9.30 -17.82
CA GLY A 25 11.57 -9.09 -17.20
C GLY A 25 11.59 -9.57 -15.75
N VAL A 26 10.59 -9.23 -14.95
CA VAL A 26 10.45 -9.67 -13.55
C VAL A 26 10.35 -11.19 -13.45
N ALA A 27 9.56 -11.84 -14.32
CA ALA A 27 9.45 -13.30 -14.35
C ALA A 27 10.78 -13.99 -14.68
N VAL A 28 11.60 -13.43 -15.57
CA VAL A 28 12.93 -13.96 -15.91
C VAL A 28 13.92 -13.79 -14.76
N ILE A 29 13.87 -12.66 -14.06
CA ILE A 29 14.74 -12.40 -12.89
C ILE A 29 14.37 -13.35 -11.74
N ALA A 30 13.08 -13.57 -11.45
CA ALA A 30 12.62 -14.49 -10.43
C ALA A 30 13.09 -15.95 -10.70
N THR A 31 13.05 -16.39 -11.96
CA THR A 31 13.57 -17.73 -12.34
C THR A 31 15.10 -17.83 -12.28
N ALA A 32 15.82 -16.72 -12.57
CA ALA A 32 17.27 -16.70 -12.45
C ALA A 32 17.75 -16.70 -10.99
N VAL A 33 17.06 -15.97 -10.09
CA VAL A 33 17.37 -15.93 -8.66
C VAL A 33 17.14 -17.30 -8.00
N THR A 34 16.06 -18.02 -8.36
CA THR A 34 15.84 -19.40 -7.87
C THR A 34 16.89 -20.39 -8.37
N ALA A 35 17.41 -20.21 -9.59
CA ALA A 35 18.49 -21.04 -10.12
C ALA A 35 19.84 -20.76 -9.43
N VAL A 36 20.15 -19.49 -9.12
CA VAL A 36 21.36 -19.09 -8.39
C VAL A 36 21.32 -19.55 -6.94
N ALA A 37 20.16 -19.42 -6.26
CA ALA A 37 19.99 -19.94 -4.90
C ALA A 37 20.15 -21.46 -4.82
N ALA A 38 19.69 -22.20 -5.82
CA ALA A 38 19.88 -23.66 -5.92
C ALA A 38 21.35 -24.07 -6.21
N PHE A 39 22.14 -23.19 -6.83
CA PHE A 39 23.57 -23.40 -7.05
C PHE A 39 24.40 -23.04 -5.81
N ALA A 40 24.05 -21.96 -5.10
CA ALA A 40 24.75 -21.51 -3.88
C ALA A 40 24.58 -22.50 -2.72
N SER A 41 23.47 -23.21 -2.64
CA SER A 41 23.24 -24.25 -1.62
C SER A 41 24.03 -25.54 -1.84
N ARG A 42 24.72 -25.72 -2.97
CA ARG A 42 25.57 -26.86 -3.26
C ARG A 42 27.04 -26.69 -2.87
N ASP A 43 27.50 -25.43 -2.69
CA ASP A 43 28.91 -25.13 -2.41
C ASP A 43 29.23 -24.82 -0.94
N SER A 44 28.24 -24.93 -0.01
CA SER A 44 28.43 -24.57 1.40
C SER A 44 28.93 -25.70 2.32
N GLU A 45 29.39 -26.84 1.77
CA GLU A 45 29.89 -27.97 2.59
C GLU A 45 31.43 -28.04 2.75
N ILE A 46 32.19 -27.07 2.30
CA ILE A 46 33.64 -27.07 2.53
C ILE A 46 34.12 -25.69 3.00
N TYR A 47 34.17 -25.46 4.31
CA TYR A 47 35.17 -24.69 5.02
C TYR A 47 34.80 -24.56 6.51
N THR A 48 35.33 -25.46 7.34
CA THR A 48 35.45 -25.22 8.80
C THR A 48 36.91 -24.95 9.16
N SER A 49 37.07 -24.05 10.13
CA SER A 49 38.23 -23.66 10.94
C SER A 49 38.94 -22.38 10.46
N ASP A 50 38.95 -21.33 11.24
CA ASP A 50 39.75 -21.14 12.43
C ASP A 50 39.35 -19.88 13.24
N SER A 51 39.50 -20.00 14.52
CA SER A 51 39.24 -19.05 15.57
C SER A 51 40.19 -17.82 15.57
N ALA A 52 39.65 -16.62 15.84
CA ALA A 52 40.40 -15.55 16.49
C ALA A 52 39.48 -14.73 17.41
N SER A 53 39.79 -14.82 18.66
CA SER A 53 39.19 -14.12 19.82
C SER A 53 39.47 -12.62 19.81
N VAL A 54 38.48 -11.79 20.14
CA VAL A 54 38.63 -10.40 20.55
C VAL A 54 37.93 -10.19 21.90
N PRO A 55 38.54 -9.48 22.87
CA PRO A 55 38.15 -9.54 24.27
C PRO A 55 37.02 -8.58 24.65
N ALA A 56 36.23 -9.04 25.62
CA ALA A 56 35.23 -8.27 26.34
C ALA A 56 35.89 -7.31 27.33
N SER A 57 35.43 -6.08 27.36
CA SER A 57 35.52 -5.14 28.51
C SER A 57 34.58 -3.98 28.26
N LEU A 58 33.68 -3.79 29.02
CA LEU A 58 33.21 -3.12 30.18
C LEU A 58 31.69 -3.00 30.17
N MET A 59 31.08 -3.78 31.02
CA MET A 59 29.74 -3.53 31.54
C MET A 59 29.91 -2.60 32.75
N GLU A 60 29.07 -1.58 32.82
CA GLU A 60 28.66 -1.04 34.12
C GLU A 60 27.15 -0.97 34.17
N THR A 61 26.64 -1.69 35.13
CA THR A 61 25.24 -1.82 35.55
C THR A 61 24.90 -0.71 36.52
N GLU A 62 23.77 -0.03 36.36
CA GLU A 62 23.05 0.53 37.50
C GLU A 62 21.59 0.10 37.46
N ALA A 63 21.23 -0.64 38.50
CA ALA A 63 19.89 -1.07 38.85
C ALA A 63 19.21 -0.05 39.75
N VAL A 64 17.96 0.28 39.51
CA VAL A 64 17.07 0.91 40.52
C VAL A 64 15.70 0.23 40.47
N THR A 65 15.54 -0.64 41.41
CA THR A 65 14.44 -1.06 42.30
C THR A 65 12.99 -0.66 41.99
N GLU A 66 12.15 -1.69 41.91
CA GLU A 66 10.74 -1.68 42.34
C GLU A 66 10.62 -1.40 43.87
N PRO A 67 9.41 -1.16 44.45
CA PRO A 67 8.16 -1.88 44.29
C PRO A 67 6.87 -1.03 44.52
N VAL A 68 5.68 -1.58 44.37
CA VAL A 68 4.65 -1.86 45.38
C VAL A 68 3.36 -2.43 44.79
N GLN A 69 2.95 -3.54 45.35
CA GLN A 69 1.69 -4.27 45.20
C GLN A 69 0.48 -3.51 45.75
N ALA A 70 -0.70 -3.77 45.18
CA ALA A 70 -1.93 -3.84 45.94
C ALA A 70 -2.88 -4.87 45.34
N SER A 71 -3.13 -5.89 46.13
CA SER A 71 -4.14 -6.93 46.01
C SER A 71 -5.51 -6.42 46.44
N VAL A 72 -6.62 -7.00 45.95
CA VAL A 72 -7.86 -7.39 46.66
C VAL A 72 -8.76 -8.10 45.60
N ALA A 73 -8.96 -9.35 45.74
CA ALA A 73 -9.89 -10.22 46.45
C ALA A 73 -11.04 -10.75 45.59
N VAL A 74 -10.97 -12.02 45.44
CA VAL A 74 -11.91 -13.13 45.19
C VAL A 74 -13.34 -12.92 45.71
N THR A 75 -14.34 -13.32 44.87
CA THR A 75 -15.52 -14.02 45.38
C THR A 75 -15.96 -15.08 44.36
N ALA A 76 -16.02 -16.31 44.88
CA ALA A 76 -16.58 -17.48 44.21
C ALA A 76 -18.08 -17.62 44.56
N ALA A 77 -18.87 -18.13 43.63
CA ALA A 77 -20.13 -18.86 43.93
C ALA A 77 -20.53 -19.65 42.67
N VAL A 78 -20.36 -20.91 42.70
CA VAL A 78 -21.34 -22.00 42.92
C VAL A 78 -21.97 -22.57 41.67
N GLU A 79 -21.64 -23.83 41.41
CA GLU A 79 -22.15 -24.80 40.45
C GLU A 79 -23.66 -25.01 40.59
N THR A 80 -24.31 -25.27 39.50
CA THR A 80 -25.49 -26.15 39.43
C THR A 80 -25.45 -26.96 38.16
N GLU A 81 -25.27 -28.25 38.30
CA GLU A 81 -25.49 -29.27 37.26
C GLU A 81 -26.97 -29.37 36.91
N ALA A 82 -27.24 -29.47 35.62
CA ALA A 82 -28.50 -30.05 35.13
C ALA A 82 -28.21 -30.87 33.89
N THR A 83 -28.28 -32.15 34.04
CA THR A 83 -28.29 -33.22 33.05
C THR A 83 -29.55 -33.10 32.19
N SER A 84 -29.45 -33.14 30.85
CA SER A 84 -30.53 -33.53 29.96
C SER A 84 -30.04 -34.02 28.61
N GLU A 85 -30.21 -35.26 28.42
CA GLU A 85 -30.49 -36.13 27.27
C GLU A 85 -30.12 -35.66 25.86
N GLU A 86 -29.23 -36.48 25.30
CA GLU A 86 -28.80 -36.63 23.93
C GLU A 86 -30.00 -37.00 23.02
N THR A 87 -30.38 -36.13 22.11
CA THR A 87 -31.19 -36.46 20.94
C THR A 87 -30.37 -36.22 19.70
N THR A 88 -29.78 -37.28 19.17
CA THR A 88 -29.05 -37.31 17.89
C THR A 88 -30.05 -37.09 16.75
N THR A 89 -30.17 -35.88 16.27
CA THR A 89 -30.82 -35.59 14.99
C THR A 89 -29.71 -35.41 13.96
N THR A 90 -29.54 -36.41 13.12
CA THR A 90 -28.68 -36.35 11.95
C THR A 90 -29.31 -35.42 10.91
N GLU A 91 -29.02 -34.13 10.96
CA GLU A 91 -29.31 -33.26 9.86
C GLU A 91 -28.26 -33.47 8.77
N THR A 92 -28.69 -34.10 7.70
CA THR A 92 -27.96 -34.14 6.44
C THR A 92 -28.02 -32.74 5.86
N THR A 93 -27.00 -31.93 6.18
CA THR A 93 -26.77 -30.64 5.51
C THR A 93 -26.34 -30.96 4.09
N THR A 94 -27.29 -30.91 3.17
CA THR A 94 -27.01 -30.84 1.75
C THR A 94 -26.39 -29.47 1.51
N GLU A 95 -25.07 -29.36 1.42
CA GLU A 95 -24.41 -28.17 0.88
C GLU A 95 -24.87 -28.01 -0.57
N GLU A 96 -25.87 -27.15 -0.77
CA GLU A 96 -26.14 -26.58 -2.08
C GLU A 96 -24.91 -25.72 -2.45
N THR A 97 -24.00 -26.30 -3.22
CA THR A 97 -22.94 -25.54 -3.90
C THR A 97 -23.61 -24.68 -4.95
N THR A 98 -24.13 -23.52 -4.52
CA THR A 98 -24.56 -22.47 -5.43
C THR A 98 -23.27 -21.95 -6.09
N THR A 99 -23.03 -22.33 -7.32
CA THR A 99 -21.94 -21.77 -8.13
C THR A 99 -22.30 -20.27 -8.36
N GLN A 100 -21.90 -19.41 -7.43
CA GLN A 100 -21.99 -17.96 -7.66
C GLN A 100 -21.12 -17.64 -8.88
N GLY A 101 -21.71 -16.96 -9.87
CA GLY A 101 -20.97 -16.46 -11.03
C GLY A 101 -19.94 -15.42 -10.60
N LYS A 102 -18.92 -15.22 -11.43
CA LYS A 102 -17.91 -14.16 -11.24
C LYS A 102 -18.60 -12.79 -11.20
N LEU A 103 -18.09 -11.88 -10.38
CA LEU A 103 -18.50 -10.48 -10.35
C LEU A 103 -18.17 -9.80 -11.68
N THR A 104 -19.01 -8.87 -12.10
CA THR A 104 -18.78 -8.05 -13.28
C THR A 104 -18.43 -6.60 -12.96
N SER A 105 -18.53 -6.20 -11.68
CA SER A 105 -18.14 -4.87 -11.17
C SER A 105 -17.94 -4.94 -9.65
N LEU A 106 -17.44 -3.84 -9.07
CA LEU A 106 -17.40 -3.62 -7.61
C LEU A 106 -18.65 -2.89 -7.08
N ASP A 107 -19.74 -2.82 -7.87
CA ASP A 107 -20.97 -2.19 -7.41
C ASP A 107 -21.55 -2.92 -6.20
N GLY A 108 -21.97 -2.14 -5.19
CA GLY A 108 -22.46 -2.67 -3.91
C GLY A 108 -21.38 -3.00 -2.88
N TYR A 109 -20.11 -3.02 -3.25
CA TYR A 109 -18.99 -3.16 -2.30
C TYR A 109 -18.45 -1.80 -1.88
N ALA A 110 -18.13 -1.66 -0.60
CA ALA A 110 -17.49 -0.48 -0.03
C ALA A 110 -15.96 -0.62 -0.01
N PRO A 111 -15.20 0.49 0.02
CA PRO A 111 -13.76 0.44 0.32
C PRO A 111 -13.50 -0.30 1.64
N GLY A 112 -12.58 -1.25 1.62
CA GLY A 112 -12.28 -2.14 2.74
C GLY A 112 -12.95 -3.50 2.68
N ASP A 113 -13.98 -3.69 1.87
CA ASP A 113 -14.61 -4.99 1.70
C ASP A 113 -13.63 -5.99 1.08
N VAL A 114 -13.49 -7.15 1.72
CA VAL A 114 -12.73 -8.28 1.19
C VAL A 114 -13.63 -9.12 0.29
N ILE A 115 -13.12 -9.45 -0.89
CA ILE A 115 -13.86 -10.21 -1.91
C ILE A 115 -13.21 -11.59 -2.07
N SER A 116 -14.03 -12.64 -1.96
CA SER A 116 -13.54 -14.01 -2.22
C SER A 116 -12.94 -14.11 -3.63
N SER A 117 -11.76 -14.71 -3.74
CA SER A 117 -11.08 -14.97 -5.01
C SER A 117 -11.94 -15.81 -5.98
N SER A 118 -12.84 -16.63 -5.43
CA SER A 118 -13.82 -17.38 -6.24
C SER A 118 -14.78 -16.51 -7.03
N LEU A 119 -15.01 -15.26 -6.60
CA LEU A 119 -15.88 -14.29 -7.24
C LEU A 119 -15.12 -13.37 -8.23
N ILE A 120 -13.80 -13.34 -8.18
CA ILE A 120 -12.99 -12.49 -9.05
C ILE A 120 -12.67 -13.20 -10.37
N ASP A 121 -12.93 -12.52 -11.49
CA ASP A 121 -12.48 -12.92 -12.83
C ASP A 121 -11.06 -12.36 -13.05
N ASP A 122 -10.06 -13.18 -12.74
CA ASP A 122 -8.63 -12.86 -12.88
C ASP A 122 -8.18 -12.73 -14.35
N THR A 123 -8.98 -13.19 -15.29
CA THR A 123 -8.73 -13.01 -16.73
C THR A 123 -9.21 -11.67 -17.26
N ASN A 124 -10.00 -10.92 -16.47
CA ASN A 124 -10.54 -9.62 -16.83
C ASN A 124 -10.63 -8.69 -15.60
N LEU A 125 -9.48 -8.42 -14.97
CA LEU A 125 -9.42 -7.58 -13.78
C LEU A 125 -9.84 -6.13 -14.02
N TRP A 126 -9.68 -5.63 -15.25
CA TRP A 126 -10.03 -4.26 -15.63
C TRP A 126 -11.47 -3.85 -15.24
N GLN A 127 -12.42 -4.79 -15.25
CA GLN A 127 -13.80 -4.53 -14.84
C GLN A 127 -13.96 -4.07 -13.37
N TYR A 128 -12.94 -4.27 -12.55
CA TYR A 128 -12.90 -3.87 -11.13
C TYR A 128 -12.18 -2.54 -10.90
N PHE A 129 -11.82 -1.82 -11.98
CA PHE A 129 -11.13 -0.55 -11.93
C PHE A 129 -12.02 0.52 -12.58
N THR A 130 -12.57 1.40 -11.77
CA THR A 130 -13.52 2.42 -12.23
C THR A 130 -13.08 3.82 -11.86
N SER A 131 -13.40 4.77 -12.75
CA SER A 131 -13.15 6.19 -12.56
C SER A 131 -14.44 6.97 -12.71
N SER A 132 -14.74 7.86 -11.78
CA SER A 132 -15.93 8.71 -11.82
C SER A 132 -15.62 10.15 -11.47
N GLU A 133 -16.47 11.06 -11.95
CA GLU A 133 -16.45 12.47 -11.56
C GLU A 133 -16.93 12.64 -10.12
N ILE A 134 -16.33 13.60 -9.42
CA ILE A 134 -16.80 14.00 -8.08
C ILE A 134 -17.84 15.08 -8.28
N THR A 135 -19.11 14.72 -8.05
CA THR A 135 -20.24 15.62 -8.23
C THR A 135 -20.57 16.31 -6.90
N GLU A 136 -20.76 17.63 -6.93
CA GLU A 136 -21.20 18.41 -5.78
C GLU A 136 -22.49 17.81 -5.17
N GLY A 137 -22.50 17.68 -3.85
CA GLY A 137 -23.59 17.01 -3.10
C GLY A 137 -23.62 15.47 -3.22
N GLY A 138 -22.75 14.86 -4.02
CA GLY A 138 -22.59 13.39 -4.10
C GLY A 138 -21.89 12.81 -2.86
N SER A 139 -21.87 11.48 -2.75
CA SER A 139 -21.31 10.78 -1.57
C SER A 139 -19.84 11.09 -1.33
N VAL A 140 -19.01 11.05 -2.38
CA VAL A 140 -17.57 11.35 -2.28
C VAL A 140 -17.36 12.83 -1.92
N TYR A 141 -18.09 13.75 -2.59
CA TYR A 141 -18.02 15.18 -2.27
C TYR A 141 -18.31 15.45 -0.79
N ASN A 142 -19.39 14.88 -0.26
CA ASN A 142 -19.80 15.11 1.12
C ASN A 142 -18.80 14.57 2.16
N ARG A 143 -17.95 13.63 1.78
CA ARG A 143 -16.86 13.13 2.61
C ARG A 143 -15.66 14.08 2.63
N ILE A 144 -15.24 14.56 1.46
CA ILE A 144 -13.97 15.28 1.30
C ILE A 144 -14.11 16.80 1.48
N TYR A 145 -15.28 17.38 1.20
CA TYR A 145 -15.49 18.84 1.21
C TYR A 145 -15.39 19.41 2.62
N GLY A 146 -14.53 20.44 2.76
CA GLY A 146 -14.19 21.01 4.06
C GLY A 146 -13.19 20.17 4.87
N GLN A 147 -12.69 19.08 4.29
CA GLN A 147 -11.65 18.21 4.84
C GLN A 147 -10.47 18.15 3.88
N SER A 148 -10.21 16.98 3.27
CA SER A 148 -9.12 16.79 2.31
C SER A 148 -9.24 17.65 1.04
N TYR A 149 -10.42 18.17 0.74
CA TYR A 149 -10.68 19.17 -0.29
C TYR A 149 -11.34 20.42 0.27
N VAL A 150 -10.80 21.59 -0.04
CA VAL A 150 -11.39 22.90 0.18
C VAL A 150 -11.39 23.67 -1.14
N GLU A 151 -12.32 24.61 -1.32
CA GLU A 151 -12.29 25.50 -2.49
C GLU A 151 -11.00 26.33 -2.51
N ASN A 152 -10.34 26.37 -3.65
CA ASN A 152 -9.05 27.00 -3.83
C ASN A 152 -8.82 27.39 -5.30
N ASP A 153 -7.79 28.21 -5.55
CA ASP A 153 -7.44 28.71 -6.89
C ASP A 153 -6.55 27.74 -7.71
N TYR A 154 -6.18 26.57 -7.19
CA TYR A 154 -5.16 25.71 -7.76
C TYR A 154 -5.70 24.43 -8.39
N ILE A 155 -6.74 23.85 -7.80
CA ILE A 155 -7.35 22.59 -8.25
C ILE A 155 -8.86 22.63 -8.02
N SER A 156 -9.64 22.36 -9.05
CA SER A 156 -11.09 22.25 -8.96
C SER A 156 -11.54 20.81 -8.83
N LEU A 157 -12.77 20.56 -8.35
CA LEU A 157 -13.36 19.22 -8.33
C LEU A 157 -13.39 18.58 -9.73
N SER A 158 -13.62 19.38 -10.77
CA SER A 158 -13.66 18.90 -12.16
C SER A 158 -12.30 18.41 -12.68
N ASP A 159 -11.20 18.74 -11.99
CA ASP A 159 -9.85 18.27 -12.29
C ASP A 159 -9.52 16.95 -11.60
N LEU A 160 -10.38 16.51 -10.69
CA LEU A 160 -10.20 15.29 -9.91
C LEU A 160 -11.10 14.16 -10.43
N ARG A 161 -10.68 12.92 -10.16
CA ARG A 161 -11.46 11.70 -10.37
C ARG A 161 -11.39 10.83 -9.13
N TYR A 162 -12.55 10.29 -8.76
CA TYR A 162 -12.62 9.24 -7.76
C TYR A 162 -12.41 7.90 -8.47
N LEU A 163 -11.45 7.13 -7.99
CA LEU A 163 -11.16 5.78 -8.44
C LEU A 163 -11.64 4.79 -7.38
N LYS A 164 -12.31 3.73 -7.84
CA LYS A 164 -12.61 2.55 -7.04
C LYS A 164 -11.95 1.36 -7.71
N MET A 165 -11.07 0.67 -6.98
CA MET A 165 -10.14 -0.29 -7.54
C MET A 165 -10.01 -1.52 -6.64
N LEU A 166 -9.67 -2.66 -7.22
CA LEU A 166 -9.30 -3.86 -6.49
C LEU A 166 -7.79 -3.83 -6.20
N HIS A 167 -7.39 -4.30 -5.03
CA HIS A 167 -5.98 -4.55 -4.70
C HIS A 167 -5.85 -5.85 -3.91
N VAL A 168 -4.63 -6.37 -3.78
CA VAL A 168 -4.32 -7.49 -2.90
C VAL A 168 -3.82 -6.91 -1.58
N ASN A 169 -4.47 -7.27 -0.46
CA ASN A 169 -4.07 -6.82 0.88
C ASN A 169 -2.89 -7.65 1.42
N PHE A 170 -2.42 -7.36 2.63
CA PHE A 170 -1.29 -8.08 3.25
C PHE A 170 -1.61 -9.53 3.65
N ASP A 171 -2.89 -9.88 3.74
CA ASP A 171 -3.33 -11.26 3.96
C ASP A 171 -3.41 -12.06 2.64
N GLY A 172 -3.10 -11.42 1.51
CA GLY A 172 -3.15 -12.02 0.18
C GLY A 172 -4.57 -12.11 -0.39
N GLU A 173 -5.50 -11.33 0.15
CA GLU A 173 -6.90 -11.33 -0.25
C GLU A 173 -7.20 -10.15 -1.17
N TYR A 174 -8.15 -10.33 -2.08
CA TYR A 174 -8.67 -9.20 -2.87
C TYR A 174 -9.50 -8.28 -1.99
N GLN A 175 -9.16 -6.99 -1.99
CA GLN A 175 -9.85 -5.97 -1.21
C GLN A 175 -10.20 -4.77 -2.08
N VAL A 176 -11.35 -4.16 -1.81
CA VAL A 176 -11.78 -2.93 -2.48
C VAL A 176 -11.05 -1.74 -1.88
N GLY A 177 -10.39 -0.97 -2.73
CA GLY A 177 -9.75 0.29 -2.37
C GLY A 177 -10.36 1.47 -3.09
N GLU A 178 -9.99 2.66 -2.66
CA GLU A 178 -10.41 3.94 -3.25
C GLU A 178 -9.28 4.96 -3.28
N MET A 179 -9.31 5.84 -4.27
CA MET A 179 -8.33 6.91 -4.41
C MET A 179 -8.95 8.11 -5.13
N ILE A 180 -8.47 9.32 -4.86
CA ILE A 180 -8.76 10.50 -5.67
C ILE A 180 -7.47 10.94 -6.33
N VAL A 181 -7.49 11.08 -7.66
CA VAL A 181 -6.35 11.46 -8.47
C VAL A 181 -6.71 12.60 -9.42
N ASN A 182 -5.70 13.24 -10.01
CA ASN A 182 -5.94 14.17 -11.12
C ASN A 182 -6.54 13.43 -12.32
N LYS A 183 -7.51 14.04 -13.00
CA LYS A 183 -8.17 13.45 -14.18
C LYS A 183 -7.21 13.12 -15.32
N ALA A 184 -6.10 13.87 -15.43
CA ALA A 184 -5.13 13.69 -16.50
C ALA A 184 -4.36 12.37 -16.40
N ILE A 185 -4.26 11.81 -15.19
CA ILE A 185 -3.50 10.57 -14.91
C ILE A 185 -4.40 9.40 -14.47
N ALA A 186 -5.71 9.59 -14.40
CA ALA A 186 -6.62 8.59 -13.86
C ALA A 186 -6.56 7.24 -14.59
N SER A 187 -6.42 7.25 -15.91
CA SER A 187 -6.27 6.02 -16.71
C SER A 187 -4.95 5.32 -16.41
N ASP A 188 -3.85 6.09 -16.40
CA ASP A 188 -2.51 5.56 -16.13
C ASP A 188 -2.44 4.92 -14.73
N VAL A 189 -3.04 5.58 -13.72
CA VAL A 189 -3.11 5.05 -12.35
C VAL A 189 -3.91 3.74 -12.31
N MET A 190 -5.07 3.67 -12.96
CA MET A 190 -5.85 2.42 -13.02
C MET A 190 -5.06 1.29 -13.70
N GLU A 191 -4.34 1.56 -14.80
CA GLU A 191 -3.51 0.57 -15.51
C GLU A 191 -2.34 0.07 -14.64
N ILE A 192 -1.70 0.98 -13.87
CA ILE A 192 -0.65 0.63 -12.91
C ILE A 192 -1.21 -0.28 -11.80
N PHE A 193 -2.30 0.14 -11.14
CA PHE A 193 -2.87 -0.61 -10.04
C PHE A 193 -3.53 -1.94 -10.47
N GLU A 194 -4.07 -2.02 -11.69
CA GLU A 194 -4.52 -3.29 -12.27
C GLU A 194 -3.35 -4.26 -12.42
N THR A 195 -2.21 -3.78 -12.95
CA THR A 195 -1.01 -4.60 -13.11
C THR A 195 -0.46 -5.04 -11.75
N LEU A 196 -0.37 -4.13 -10.77
CA LEU A 196 0.03 -4.47 -9.39
C LEU A 196 -0.89 -5.55 -8.80
N CYS A 197 -2.21 -5.43 -8.98
CA CYS A 197 -3.19 -6.38 -8.49
C CYS A 197 -3.03 -7.75 -9.19
N SER A 198 -2.83 -7.78 -10.51
CA SER A 198 -2.67 -9.01 -11.30
C SER A 198 -1.41 -9.79 -10.93
N GLU A 199 -0.34 -9.08 -10.55
CA GLU A 199 0.93 -9.67 -10.10
C GLU A 199 0.93 -10.00 -8.59
N GLY A 200 -0.19 -9.78 -7.89
CA GLY A 200 -0.32 -10.06 -6.46
C GLY A 200 0.49 -9.10 -5.57
N TYR A 201 0.81 -7.91 -6.08
CA TYR A 201 1.53 -6.88 -5.30
C TYR A 201 0.68 -6.42 -4.13
N GLN A 202 1.21 -6.58 -2.92
CA GLN A 202 0.44 -6.35 -1.71
C GLN A 202 0.43 -4.87 -1.28
N ILE A 203 -0.77 -4.34 -1.09
CA ILE A 203 -1.04 -3.00 -0.55
C ILE A 203 -1.93 -3.18 0.68
N GLU A 204 -1.47 -2.77 1.87
CA GLU A 204 -2.21 -3.06 3.11
C GLU A 204 -3.60 -2.41 3.11
N LYS A 205 -3.65 -1.11 2.81
CA LYS A 205 -4.88 -0.31 2.81
C LYS A 205 -4.84 0.71 1.69
N MET A 206 -6.00 1.04 1.15
CA MET A 206 -6.15 2.06 0.13
C MET A 206 -7.46 2.82 0.33
N TYR A 207 -7.41 3.89 1.16
CA TYR A 207 -8.56 4.72 1.50
C TYR A 207 -8.28 6.20 1.25
N LEU A 208 -9.34 7.00 1.16
CA LEU A 208 -9.21 8.45 1.12
C LEU A 208 -8.73 9.01 2.47
N ILE A 209 -8.04 10.15 2.43
CA ILE A 209 -7.49 10.82 3.63
C ILE A 209 -8.59 11.25 4.62
N ASP A 210 -9.82 11.50 4.16
CA ASP A 210 -10.94 11.82 5.02
C ASP A 210 -11.26 10.74 6.06
N ASN A 211 -10.92 9.46 5.81
CA ASN A 211 -11.03 8.38 6.80
C ASN A 211 -10.06 8.58 8.00
N TYR A 212 -9.03 9.39 7.82
CA TYR A 212 -7.98 9.67 8.80
C TYR A 212 -7.99 11.14 9.26
N TRP A 213 -9.10 11.86 9.03
CA TRP A 213 -9.19 13.29 9.26
C TRP A 213 -9.01 13.66 10.74
N THR A 214 -8.08 14.59 11.03
CA THR A 214 -7.75 15.05 12.38
C THR A 214 -7.98 16.57 12.58
N GLY A 215 -8.50 17.27 11.56
CA GLY A 215 -8.81 18.69 11.62
C GLY A 215 -8.07 19.56 10.60
N ASP A 216 -6.94 19.08 10.09
CA ASP A 216 -6.19 19.72 9.00
C ASP A 216 -5.55 18.70 8.08
N GLY A 217 -5.14 19.13 6.88
CA GLY A 217 -4.62 18.22 5.86
C GLY A 217 -3.25 17.62 6.20
N GLU A 218 -2.35 18.36 6.87
CA GLU A 218 -1.01 17.87 7.21
C GLU A 218 -1.07 16.80 8.31
N SER A 219 -1.78 17.09 9.40
CA SER A 219 -1.95 16.12 10.49
C SER A 219 -2.74 14.88 10.05
N SER A 220 -3.70 15.03 9.14
CA SER A 220 -4.50 13.93 8.60
C SER A 220 -3.69 13.03 7.67
N ASP A 221 -2.80 13.61 6.88
CA ASP A 221 -1.85 12.88 6.06
C ASP A 221 -0.88 12.04 6.93
N TRP A 222 -0.33 12.63 7.99
CA TRP A 222 0.47 11.88 8.97
C TRP A 222 -0.31 10.75 9.63
N ASN A 223 -1.56 10.99 10.02
CA ASN A 223 -2.43 9.94 10.58
C ASN A 223 -2.70 8.81 9.58
N SER A 224 -2.86 9.13 8.31
CA SER A 224 -2.96 8.15 7.22
C SER A 224 -1.68 7.31 7.08
N ILE A 225 -0.51 7.96 7.13
CA ILE A 225 0.81 7.31 7.12
C ILE A 225 0.96 6.35 8.30
N ASP A 226 0.57 6.77 9.51
CA ASP A 226 0.65 5.95 10.73
C ASP A 226 -0.23 4.69 10.66
N HIS A 227 -1.26 4.70 9.82
CA HIS A 227 -2.13 3.56 9.56
C HIS A 227 -1.73 2.73 8.32
N ASN A 228 -0.55 2.99 7.76
CA ASN A 228 -0.03 2.35 6.54
C ASN A 228 -0.99 2.43 5.35
N ASN A 229 -1.65 3.57 5.18
CA ASN A 229 -2.62 3.78 4.12
C ASN A 229 -1.97 4.30 2.84
N THR A 230 -2.13 3.59 1.73
CA THR A 230 -1.77 4.04 0.39
C THR A 230 -2.77 5.10 -0.06
N SER A 231 -2.29 6.30 -0.42
CA SER A 231 -3.14 7.45 -0.69
C SER A 231 -2.58 8.38 -1.78
N CYS A 232 -3.43 9.26 -2.31
CA CYS A 232 -3.02 10.25 -3.31
C CYS A 232 -3.42 11.67 -2.89
N PHE A 233 -4.70 12.05 -3.03
CA PHE A 233 -5.15 13.42 -2.89
C PHE A 233 -5.32 13.86 -1.43
N CYS A 234 -4.66 14.96 -1.09
CA CYS A 234 -4.90 15.73 0.12
C CYS A 234 -4.47 17.19 -0.12
N TYR A 235 -5.40 18.15 0.00
CA TYR A 235 -5.07 19.56 -0.16
C TYR A 235 -4.34 20.08 1.06
N ARG A 236 -3.03 20.23 0.96
CA ARG A 236 -2.13 20.67 2.04
C ARG A 236 -0.81 21.22 1.51
N PRO A 237 -0.11 22.05 2.29
CA PRO A 237 1.30 22.35 1.99
C PRO A 237 2.18 21.09 1.99
N ALA A 238 3.28 21.13 1.29
CA ALA A 238 4.33 20.14 1.42
C ALA A 238 5.01 20.26 2.79
N THR A 239 5.39 19.15 3.39
CA THR A 239 6.01 19.07 4.71
C THR A 239 7.18 20.06 4.83
N GLY A 240 7.09 20.96 5.83
CA GLY A 240 8.10 21.98 6.08
C GLY A 240 8.18 23.10 5.04
N SER A 241 7.16 23.29 4.20
CA SER A 241 7.11 24.27 3.14
C SER A 241 5.80 25.07 3.15
N SER A 242 5.82 26.27 2.57
CA SER A 242 4.60 27.03 2.27
C SER A 242 4.03 26.75 0.87
N LYS A 243 4.72 25.93 0.06
CA LYS A 243 4.25 25.50 -1.26
C LYS A 243 3.32 24.32 -1.14
N LEU A 244 2.33 24.24 -2.02
CA LEU A 244 1.43 23.08 -2.06
C LEU A 244 2.19 21.79 -2.41
N SER A 245 1.81 20.72 -1.74
CA SER A 245 2.26 19.36 -2.06
C SER A 245 1.74 18.93 -3.45
N LYS A 246 2.42 17.99 -4.09
CA LYS A 246 1.91 17.31 -5.28
C LYS A 246 0.62 16.52 -5.00
N HIS A 247 0.42 16.06 -3.75
CA HIS A 247 -0.85 15.47 -3.29
C HIS A 247 -2.02 16.44 -3.41
N SER A 248 -1.81 17.76 -3.23
CA SER A 248 -2.86 18.78 -3.40
C SER A 248 -3.39 18.87 -4.83
N TYR A 249 -2.64 18.39 -5.80
CA TYR A 249 -3.03 18.36 -7.20
C TYR A 249 -3.51 16.97 -7.67
N GLY A 250 -3.52 15.98 -6.77
CA GLY A 250 -3.76 14.58 -7.14
C GLY A 250 -2.69 14.00 -8.07
N LEU A 251 -1.45 14.47 -7.94
CA LEU A 251 -0.29 14.14 -8.80
C LEU A 251 0.85 13.46 -8.02
N ALA A 252 0.57 12.95 -6.82
CA ALA A 252 1.48 12.12 -6.04
C ALA A 252 0.72 10.99 -5.38
N ILE A 253 1.37 9.85 -5.24
CA ILE A 253 0.84 8.64 -4.60
C ILE A 253 1.89 8.13 -3.62
N ASP A 254 1.47 7.86 -2.39
CA ASP A 254 2.27 7.20 -1.36
C ASP A 254 1.81 5.76 -1.20
N ILE A 255 2.75 4.80 -1.25
CA ILE A 255 2.48 3.35 -1.21
C ILE A 255 3.09 2.73 0.05
N ASN A 256 2.27 2.03 0.86
CA ASN A 256 2.69 1.31 2.05
C ASN A 256 3.66 2.12 2.93
N PRO A 257 3.25 3.30 3.44
CA PRO A 257 4.16 4.30 4.02
C PRO A 257 4.92 3.82 5.26
N GLN A 258 4.38 2.89 6.05
CA GLN A 258 5.06 2.34 7.21
C GLN A 258 6.28 1.48 6.84
N TYR A 259 6.29 0.89 5.63
CA TYR A 259 7.38 0.11 5.06
C TYR A 259 8.30 0.97 4.16
N ASN A 260 7.82 2.14 3.78
CA ASN A 260 8.48 3.07 2.86
C ASN A 260 8.55 4.49 3.44
N PRO A 261 9.32 4.69 4.54
CA PRO A 261 9.26 5.91 5.32
C PRO A 261 9.82 7.13 4.60
N TYR A 262 9.29 8.31 4.99
CA TYR A 262 9.94 9.59 4.76
C TYR A 262 11.10 9.79 5.74
N VAL A 263 12.27 10.15 5.24
CA VAL A 263 13.51 10.24 6.04
C VAL A 263 14.27 11.51 5.71
N THR A 264 14.59 12.30 6.73
CA THR A 264 15.51 13.43 6.60
C THR A 264 16.91 13.02 7.08
N ILE A 265 17.91 13.30 6.27
CA ILE A 265 19.32 13.09 6.59
C ILE A 265 19.87 14.37 7.20
N LYS A 266 20.34 14.32 8.45
CA LYS A 266 20.94 15.45 9.16
C LYS A 266 22.37 15.71 8.69
N ASP A 267 22.94 16.88 9.02
CA ASP A 267 24.28 17.28 8.63
C ASP A 267 25.37 16.34 9.17
N ASP A 268 25.12 15.68 10.30
CA ASP A 268 26.01 14.67 10.88
C ASP A 268 25.87 13.26 10.26
N GLY A 269 25.01 13.13 9.24
CA GLY A 269 24.73 11.88 8.56
C GLY A 269 23.73 10.96 9.27
N THR A 270 23.19 11.37 10.43
CA THR A 270 22.13 10.61 11.11
C THR A 270 20.77 10.86 10.48
N TYR A 271 19.83 9.91 10.71
CA TYR A 271 18.47 10.00 10.15
C TYR A 271 17.49 10.60 11.19
N LYS A 272 16.55 11.41 10.68
CA LYS A 272 15.30 11.73 11.37
C LYS A 272 14.18 11.00 10.64
N PHE A 273 13.52 10.11 11.35
CA PHE A 273 12.46 9.26 10.82
C PHE A 273 11.08 9.93 10.93
N SER A 274 10.16 9.52 10.06
CA SER A 274 8.77 9.96 10.06
C SER A 274 7.90 9.26 11.12
N HIS A 275 8.24 8.02 11.47
CA HIS A 275 7.50 7.18 12.43
C HIS A 275 8.45 6.23 13.16
N ASP A 276 7.96 5.59 14.23
CA ASP A 276 8.79 4.86 15.20
C ASP A 276 9.50 3.62 14.62
N ASN A 277 8.84 2.87 13.72
CA ASN A 277 9.41 1.69 13.08
C ASN A 277 10.24 1.98 11.81
N ALA A 278 10.36 3.24 11.40
CA ALA A 278 11.04 3.60 10.15
C ALA A 278 12.51 3.14 10.10
N ALA A 279 13.19 3.08 11.24
CA ALA A 279 14.58 2.64 11.33
C ALA A 279 14.79 1.24 10.74
N ASP A 280 13.84 0.32 10.94
CA ASP A 280 13.91 -1.06 10.48
C ASP A 280 13.90 -1.14 8.95
N TYR A 281 13.23 -0.16 8.30
CA TYR A 281 13.06 -0.08 6.85
C TYR A 281 14.03 0.88 6.13
N VAL A 282 14.97 1.49 6.86
CA VAL A 282 15.96 2.41 6.31
C VAL A 282 17.38 1.85 6.38
N TYR A 283 17.84 1.44 7.59
CA TYR A 283 19.23 1.02 7.78
C TYR A 283 19.61 -0.25 7.00
N ASN A 284 18.70 -1.20 6.88
CA ASN A 284 18.94 -2.48 6.22
C ASN A 284 18.07 -2.67 4.97
N ARG A 285 17.65 -1.54 4.35
CA ARG A 285 16.73 -1.56 3.22
C ARG A 285 17.29 -2.37 2.06
N SER A 286 16.59 -3.43 1.67
CA SER A 286 16.95 -4.30 0.56
C SER A 286 15.70 -4.80 -0.18
N SER A 287 15.88 -5.29 -1.40
CA SER A 287 14.81 -5.87 -2.22
C SER A 287 14.24 -7.19 -1.66
N ASP A 288 14.89 -7.79 -0.66
CA ASP A 288 14.42 -9.04 -0.05
C ASP A 288 13.45 -8.78 1.10
N MET A 289 13.30 -7.52 1.52
CA MET A 289 12.34 -7.13 2.55
C MET A 289 10.93 -7.03 1.94
N PRO A 290 9.91 -7.64 2.57
CA PRO A 290 8.55 -7.54 2.07
C PRO A 290 8.04 -6.10 2.12
N HIS A 291 7.23 -5.70 1.14
CA HIS A 291 6.55 -4.42 1.02
C HIS A 291 7.46 -3.18 0.89
N VAL A 292 8.76 -3.39 0.69
CA VAL A 292 9.78 -2.34 0.58
C VAL A 292 10.04 -2.00 -0.88
N ILE A 293 9.82 -0.74 -1.25
CA ILE A 293 10.07 -0.24 -2.60
C ILE A 293 11.57 0.05 -2.78
N THR A 294 12.18 -0.61 -3.73
CA THR A 294 13.53 -0.35 -4.23
C THR A 294 13.50 -0.12 -5.73
N THR A 295 14.64 0.18 -6.34
CA THR A 295 14.74 0.30 -7.81
C THR A 295 14.54 -1.02 -8.57
N ALA A 296 14.45 -2.15 -7.87
CA ALA A 296 14.11 -3.46 -8.43
C ALA A 296 12.67 -3.90 -8.08
N ASP A 297 11.87 -3.02 -7.48
CA ASP A 297 10.49 -3.29 -7.09
C ASP A 297 9.53 -3.04 -8.27
N LEU A 298 8.48 -3.87 -8.38
CA LEU A 298 7.49 -3.77 -9.46
C LEU A 298 6.79 -2.40 -9.48
N ALA A 299 6.45 -1.82 -8.31
CA ALA A 299 5.84 -0.50 -8.27
C ALA A 299 6.79 0.57 -8.83
N TYR A 300 8.11 0.51 -8.49
CA TYR A 300 9.10 1.42 -9.06
C TYR A 300 9.17 1.30 -10.59
N GLU A 301 9.24 0.09 -11.11
CA GLU A 301 9.32 -0.15 -12.56
C GLU A 301 8.07 0.35 -13.29
N LEU A 302 6.87 0.05 -12.77
CA LEU A 302 5.62 0.48 -13.37
C LEU A 302 5.48 2.00 -13.33
N PHE A 303 5.57 2.63 -12.17
CA PHE A 303 5.40 4.08 -12.06
C PHE A 303 6.40 4.84 -12.92
N THR A 304 7.68 4.44 -12.92
CA THR A 304 8.70 5.11 -13.75
C THR A 304 8.48 4.91 -15.24
N SER A 305 7.92 3.77 -15.69
CA SER A 305 7.57 3.53 -17.09
C SER A 305 6.45 4.46 -17.58
N TYR A 306 5.58 4.92 -16.66
CA TYR A 306 4.54 5.93 -16.93
C TYR A 306 5.03 7.38 -16.72
N GLY A 307 6.34 7.59 -16.49
CA GLY A 307 6.94 8.91 -16.40
C GLY A 307 6.91 9.54 -15.00
N TRP A 308 6.56 8.76 -13.96
CA TRP A 308 6.62 9.21 -12.57
C TRP A 308 8.06 9.23 -12.06
N THR A 309 8.32 10.06 -11.08
CA THR A 309 9.57 10.09 -10.32
C THR A 309 9.34 9.56 -8.92
N TRP A 310 10.34 8.85 -8.38
CA TRP A 310 10.29 8.26 -7.06
C TRP A 310 11.10 9.06 -6.03
N GLY A 311 10.51 9.39 -4.89
CA GLY A 311 11.14 10.16 -3.82
C GLY A 311 12.29 9.43 -3.12
N GLY A 312 12.34 8.10 -3.16
CA GLY A 312 13.49 7.33 -2.70
C GLY A 312 14.78 7.57 -3.50
N SER A 313 14.67 8.13 -4.71
CA SER A 313 15.81 8.57 -5.51
C SER A 313 16.33 9.96 -5.14
N TRP A 314 15.60 10.75 -4.33
CA TRP A 314 16.06 12.08 -3.91
C TRP A 314 17.28 11.99 -2.99
N SER A 315 18.05 13.06 -2.91
CA SER A 315 19.24 13.11 -2.04
C SER A 315 18.86 13.34 -0.57
N ASN A 316 18.03 14.35 -0.29
CA ASN A 316 17.53 14.71 1.03
C ASN A 316 16.32 15.67 0.90
N PRO A 317 15.15 15.37 1.46
CA PRO A 317 14.83 14.11 2.14
C PRO A 317 14.84 12.91 1.20
N LYS A 318 14.83 11.70 1.73
CA LYS A 318 14.40 10.49 1.03
C LYS A 318 12.96 10.21 1.39
N ASP A 319 12.13 9.99 0.38
CA ASP A 319 10.71 9.70 0.56
C ASP A 319 10.38 8.40 -0.17
N TYR A 320 10.54 7.30 0.54
CA TYR A 320 10.49 5.98 -0.08
C TYR A 320 9.08 5.55 -0.50
N GLN A 321 8.03 6.12 0.14
CA GLN A 321 6.63 5.86 -0.22
C GLN A 321 6.20 6.59 -1.50
N HIS A 322 6.85 7.73 -1.79
CA HIS A 322 6.34 8.79 -2.65
C HIS A 322 6.69 8.61 -4.12
N PHE A 323 5.67 8.53 -4.95
CA PHE A 323 5.77 8.70 -6.40
C PHE A 323 5.05 9.99 -6.81
N GLN A 324 5.63 10.77 -7.72
CA GLN A 324 4.99 11.98 -8.23
C GLN A 324 5.23 12.17 -9.73
N ILE A 325 4.28 12.87 -10.38
CA ILE A 325 4.37 13.24 -11.79
C ILE A 325 4.14 14.73 -11.99
N SER A 326 4.60 15.27 -13.11
CA SER A 326 4.33 16.64 -13.56
C SER A 326 3.62 16.57 -14.91
N LEU A 327 2.54 17.36 -15.04
CA LEU A 327 1.79 17.53 -16.27
C LEU A 327 2.44 18.60 -17.14
#